data_71b3887f17d3ba29995750f4a2e74ffb
#
_entry.id   71b3887f17d3ba29995750f4a2e74ffb
#
_cell.length_a   1.000
_cell.length_b   1.000
_cell.length_c   1.000
_cell.angle_alpha   90.00
_cell.angle_beta   90.00
_cell.angle_gamma   90.00
#
_symmetry.space_group_name_H-M   'P 1'
#
loop_
_entity.id
_entity.type
_entity.pdbx_description
1 polymer ?
#
loop_
_entity_poly.entity_id
_entity_poly.type
_entity_poly.pdbx_seq_one_letter_code
_entity_poly.pdbx_strand_id
1 'polypeptide(L)'
;MKKILPYIIAAIGVGGYIYYRNVKNLVKTFTARIAKVSFNLKETQRALFLKAIFDVNIELKNPSAYTGTIEGVKLDVLISGKLLGSVNKTDKITIQANNSTIIPIQIGLNTLSLYGNISNAIKALSSGTPLTLNIVGTVLTNSGAIDLNETVKL
;
A
#
# COMPACT_ATOMS: atom_id res chain seq x y z
N MET A 1 -20.88 15.77 48.49
CA MET A 1 -19.97 15.74 47.30
C MET A 1 -19.11 14.47 47.16
N LYS A 2 -19.13 13.45 48.03
CA LYS A 2 -18.23 12.27 47.97
C LYS A 2 -18.72 11.10 47.09
N LYS A 3 -19.92 11.13 46.55
CA LYS A 3 -20.49 9.98 45.78
C LYS A 3 -20.44 10.10 44.23
N ILE A 4 -20.02 11.25 43.71
CA ILE A 4 -19.99 11.50 42.26
C ILE A 4 -18.64 11.08 41.65
N LEU A 5 -17.55 11.12 42.42
CA LEU A 5 -16.19 10.82 41.93
C LEU A 5 -16.02 9.41 41.34
N PRO A 6 -16.53 8.32 41.95
CA PRO A 6 -16.40 6.97 41.39
C PRO A 6 -17.15 6.78 40.08
N TYR A 7 -18.27 7.48 39.87
CA TYR A 7 -19.03 7.41 38.63
C TYR A 7 -18.33 8.14 37.50
N ILE A 8 -17.63 9.25 37.76
CA ILE A 8 -16.84 9.98 36.78
C ILE A 8 -15.65 9.13 36.34
N ILE A 9 -14.94 8.49 37.26
CA ILE A 9 -13.80 7.61 36.97
C ILE A 9 -14.27 6.38 36.13
N ALA A 10 -15.41 5.79 36.51
CA ALA A 10 -15.98 4.69 35.76
C ALA A 10 -16.40 5.11 34.33
N ALA A 11 -17.01 6.28 34.17
CA ALA A 11 -17.41 6.82 32.86
C ALA A 11 -16.20 7.09 31.95
N ILE A 12 -15.11 7.65 32.50
CA ILE A 12 -13.85 7.88 31.76
C ILE A 12 -13.21 6.54 31.39
N GLY A 13 -13.19 5.56 32.28
CA GLY A 13 -12.65 4.22 32.05
C GLY A 13 -13.42 3.48 30.96
N VAL A 14 -14.75 3.50 31.00
CA VAL A 14 -15.61 2.88 29.99
C VAL A 14 -15.49 3.60 28.66
N GLY A 15 -15.51 4.94 28.64
CA GLY A 15 -15.33 5.73 27.42
C GLY A 15 -13.97 5.51 26.79
N GLY A 16 -12.90 5.48 27.59
CA GLY A 16 -11.54 5.18 27.13
C GLY A 16 -11.41 3.75 26.58
N TYR A 17 -12.03 2.77 27.23
CA TYR A 17 -12.05 1.38 26.77
C TYR A 17 -12.82 1.21 25.44
N ILE A 18 -13.99 1.85 25.33
CA ILE A 18 -14.78 1.81 24.09
C ILE A 18 -14.01 2.49 22.96
N TYR A 19 -13.39 3.64 23.21
CA TYR A 19 -12.54 4.33 22.24
C TYR A 19 -11.37 3.44 21.80
N TYR A 20 -10.62 2.87 22.74
CA TYR A 20 -9.50 1.97 22.46
C TYR A 20 -9.92 0.74 21.67
N ARG A 21 -11.03 0.10 22.03
CA ARG A 21 -11.59 -1.05 21.30
C ARG A 21 -12.01 -0.69 19.90
N ASN A 22 -12.61 0.48 19.70
CA ASN A 22 -13.02 0.97 18.39
C ASN A 22 -11.82 1.29 17.50
N VAL A 23 -10.79 1.95 18.06
CA VAL A 23 -9.55 2.22 17.33
C VAL A 23 -8.82 0.93 16.97
N LYS A 24 -8.77 -0.06 17.84
CA LYS A 24 -8.17 -1.38 17.56
C LYS A 24 -8.96 -2.19 16.52
N ASN A 25 -10.27 -2.02 16.45
CA ASN A 25 -11.12 -2.64 15.43
C ASN A 25 -11.05 -1.91 14.07
N LEU A 26 -10.58 -0.66 14.03
CA LEU A 26 -10.37 0.10 12.81
C LEU A 26 -9.46 -0.64 11.81
N VAL A 27 -8.39 -1.25 12.28
CA VAL A 27 -7.44 -2.00 11.44
C VAL A 27 -8.11 -3.18 10.73
N LYS A 28 -9.08 -3.83 11.40
CA LYS A 28 -9.79 -4.97 10.83
C LYS A 28 -10.80 -4.59 9.74
N THR A 29 -11.13 -3.32 9.64
CA THR A 29 -12.12 -2.82 8.67
C THR A 29 -11.48 -2.13 7.46
N PHE A 30 -10.25 -1.65 7.57
CA PHE A 30 -9.52 -1.12 6.42
C PHE A 30 -9.24 -2.22 5.41
N THR A 31 -9.48 -1.93 4.15
CA THR A 31 -9.08 -2.82 3.05
C THR A 31 -8.11 -2.08 2.14
N ALA A 32 -7.12 -2.81 1.67
CA ALA A 32 -6.14 -2.33 0.70
C ALA A 32 -6.14 -3.27 -0.50
N ARG A 33 -6.07 -2.71 -1.71
CA ARG A 33 -5.95 -3.49 -2.95
C ARG A 33 -5.14 -2.72 -3.99
N ILE A 34 -4.56 -3.43 -4.92
CA ILE A 34 -3.95 -2.82 -6.10
C ILE A 34 -5.06 -2.43 -7.07
N ALA A 35 -5.32 -1.13 -7.21
CA ALA A 35 -6.37 -0.63 -8.12
C ALA A 35 -5.91 -0.62 -9.56
N LYS A 36 -4.62 -0.33 -9.81
CA LYS A 36 -4.04 -0.24 -11.15
C LYS A 36 -2.53 -0.41 -11.09
N VAL A 37 -1.99 -1.10 -12.08
CA VAL A 37 -0.55 -1.08 -12.40
C VAL A 37 -0.42 -0.67 -13.87
N SER A 38 0.51 0.23 -14.16
CA SER A 38 0.81 0.65 -15.53
C SER A 38 2.31 0.85 -15.73
N PHE A 39 2.79 0.48 -16.90
CA PHE A 39 4.16 0.71 -17.31
C PHE A 39 4.37 2.20 -17.65
N ASN A 40 5.40 2.82 -17.06
CA ASN A 40 5.75 4.22 -17.29
C ASN A 40 6.95 4.31 -18.23
N LEU A 41 6.69 4.36 -19.54
CA LEU A 41 7.73 4.43 -20.56
C LEU A 41 8.61 5.67 -20.41
N LYS A 42 8.02 6.82 -20.10
CA LYS A 42 8.75 8.09 -19.96
C LYS A 42 9.81 8.04 -18.84
N GLU A 43 9.42 7.55 -17.67
CA GLU A 43 10.37 7.43 -16.55
C GLU A 43 11.37 6.28 -16.78
N THR A 44 10.97 5.21 -17.47
CA THR A 44 11.87 4.13 -17.88
C THR A 44 12.95 4.64 -18.85
N GLN A 45 12.59 5.50 -19.79
CA GLN A 45 13.55 6.16 -20.70
C GLN A 45 14.49 7.09 -19.93
N ARG A 46 13.98 7.84 -18.98
CA ARG A 46 14.82 8.68 -18.08
C ARG A 46 15.81 7.85 -17.27
N ALA A 47 15.43 6.66 -16.86
CA ALA A 47 16.31 5.70 -16.21
C ALA A 47 17.25 4.96 -17.18
N LEU A 48 17.37 5.40 -18.44
CA LEU A 48 18.18 4.78 -19.50
C LEU A 48 17.89 3.29 -19.68
N PHE A 49 16.65 2.87 -19.46
CA PHE A 49 16.20 1.48 -19.47
C PHE A 49 16.94 0.52 -18.50
N LEU A 50 17.71 1.06 -17.55
CA LEU A 50 18.31 0.25 -16.48
C LEU A 50 17.27 -0.24 -15.47
N LYS A 51 16.16 0.50 -15.38
CA LYS A 51 14.98 0.12 -14.59
C LYS A 51 13.72 0.27 -15.44
N ALA A 52 12.87 -0.74 -15.39
CA ALA A 52 11.49 -0.64 -15.88
C ALA A 52 10.64 0.00 -14.77
N ILE A 53 10.10 1.19 -15.04
CA ILE A 53 9.33 1.95 -14.06
C ILE A 53 7.84 1.62 -14.21
N PHE A 54 7.20 1.30 -13.10
CA PHE A 54 5.77 1.04 -13.03
C PHE A 54 5.11 1.99 -12.04
N ASP A 55 3.98 2.53 -12.44
CA ASP A 55 3.09 3.28 -11.55
C ASP A 55 2.07 2.28 -10.98
N VAL A 56 2.05 2.16 -9.66
CA VAL A 56 1.17 1.29 -8.88
C VAL A 56 0.24 2.17 -8.08
N ASN A 57 -1.06 2.04 -8.28
CA ASN A 57 -2.08 2.72 -7.51
C ASN A 57 -2.68 1.76 -6.49
N ILE A 58 -2.53 2.05 -5.20
CA ILE A 58 -3.15 1.29 -4.11
C ILE A 58 -4.42 2.02 -3.71
N GLU A 59 -5.55 1.35 -3.81
CA GLU A 59 -6.80 1.83 -3.23
C GLU A 59 -6.91 1.36 -1.78
N LEU A 60 -7.11 2.31 -0.90
CA LEU A 60 -7.39 2.08 0.50
C LEU A 60 -8.81 2.54 0.80
N LYS A 61 -9.59 1.65 1.41
CA LYS A 61 -10.96 1.94 1.80
C LYS A 61 -11.08 1.89 3.32
N ASN A 62 -11.63 2.96 3.87
CA ASN A 62 -11.98 3.08 5.29
C ASN A 62 -13.51 3.04 5.44
N PRO A 63 -14.13 1.89 5.68
CA PRO A 63 -15.57 1.79 5.88
C PRO A 63 -16.01 2.17 7.30
N SER A 64 -15.08 2.55 8.18
CA SER A 64 -15.39 2.92 9.55
C SER A 64 -15.91 4.35 9.69
N ALA A 65 -16.59 4.62 10.79
CA ALA A 65 -17.06 5.97 11.15
C ALA A 65 -15.94 6.89 11.69
N TYR A 66 -14.68 6.42 11.71
CA TYR A 66 -13.54 7.16 12.27
C TYR A 66 -12.50 7.43 11.20
N THR A 67 -11.84 8.58 11.31
CA THR A 67 -10.69 8.93 10.48
C THR A 67 -9.47 8.08 10.87
N GLY A 68 -8.76 7.57 9.88
CA GLY A 68 -7.52 6.81 10.09
C GLY A 68 -6.32 7.50 9.44
N THR A 69 -5.12 7.15 9.88
CA THR A 69 -3.87 7.65 9.32
C THR A 69 -3.02 6.48 8.82
N ILE A 70 -2.55 6.59 7.58
CA ILE A 70 -1.54 5.70 7.03
C ILE A 70 -0.18 6.33 7.35
N GLU A 71 0.72 5.52 7.87
CA GLU A 71 2.07 5.93 8.26
C GLU A 71 3.12 5.55 7.23
N GLY A 72 2.78 4.62 6.35
CA GLY A 72 3.66 4.21 5.28
C GLY A 72 3.15 3.01 4.48
N VAL A 73 3.81 2.76 3.36
CA VAL A 73 3.56 1.63 2.48
C VAL A 73 4.88 1.00 2.12
N LYS A 74 5.00 -0.31 2.34
CA LYS A 74 6.13 -1.13 1.89
C LYS A 74 5.61 -2.12 0.86
N LEU A 75 6.23 -2.15 -0.32
CA LEU A 75 5.89 -3.10 -1.37
C LEU A 75 7.14 -3.74 -1.91
N ASP A 76 7.02 -5.03 -2.20
CA ASP A 76 7.96 -5.85 -2.94
C ASP A 76 7.29 -6.38 -4.19
N VAL A 77 7.97 -6.30 -5.32
CA VAL A 77 7.49 -6.85 -6.59
C VAL A 77 8.33 -8.05 -6.97
N LEU A 78 7.65 -9.17 -7.17
CA LEU A 78 8.26 -10.43 -7.54
C LEU A 78 7.75 -10.90 -8.91
N ILE A 79 8.62 -11.57 -9.66
CA ILE A 79 8.26 -12.34 -10.86
C ILE A 79 8.81 -13.75 -10.68
N SER A 80 7.95 -14.75 -10.81
CA SER A 80 8.32 -16.16 -10.60
C SER A 80 9.04 -16.40 -9.26
N GLY A 81 8.61 -15.71 -8.20
CA GLY A 81 9.17 -15.80 -6.86
C GLY A 81 10.48 -15.02 -6.64
N LYS A 82 11.03 -14.39 -7.69
CA LYS A 82 12.26 -13.60 -7.57
C LYS A 82 11.94 -12.14 -7.31
N LEU A 83 12.53 -11.55 -6.27
CA LEU A 83 12.43 -10.13 -5.95
C LEU A 83 13.13 -9.27 -7.01
N LEU A 84 12.42 -8.32 -7.58
CA LEU A 84 12.92 -7.45 -8.65
C LEU A 84 12.94 -5.97 -8.27
N GLY A 85 12.13 -5.56 -7.33
CA GLY A 85 12.09 -4.21 -6.85
C GLY A 85 11.34 -4.09 -5.55
N SER A 86 11.72 -3.09 -4.77
CA SER A 86 11.07 -2.75 -3.49
C SER A 86 10.86 -1.25 -3.42
N VAL A 87 9.81 -0.85 -2.72
CA VAL A 87 9.58 0.54 -2.35
C VAL A 87 9.15 0.64 -0.91
N ASN A 88 9.62 1.69 -0.25
CA ASN A 88 9.20 2.05 1.09
C ASN A 88 8.84 3.54 1.08
N LYS A 89 7.55 3.84 1.20
CA LYS A 89 7.01 5.20 1.26
C LYS A 89 6.51 5.47 2.67
N THR A 90 7.00 6.53 3.29
CA THR A 90 6.72 6.89 4.70
C THR A 90 5.88 8.16 4.84
N ASP A 91 5.23 8.62 3.76
CA ASP A 91 4.37 9.78 3.81
C ASP A 91 3.10 9.48 4.61
N LYS A 92 2.77 10.35 5.55
CA LYS A 92 1.52 10.24 6.30
C LYS A 92 0.34 10.70 5.45
N ILE A 93 -0.68 9.85 5.36
CA ILE A 93 -1.90 10.11 4.60
C ILE A 93 -3.09 9.89 5.52
N THR A 94 -3.98 10.89 5.60
CA THR A 94 -5.22 10.79 6.38
C THR A 94 -6.35 10.29 5.48
N ILE A 95 -7.07 9.26 5.93
CA ILE A 95 -8.28 8.75 5.27
C ILE A 95 -9.48 9.07 6.14
N GLN A 96 -10.39 9.84 5.60
CA GLN A 96 -11.64 10.20 6.28
C GLN A 96 -12.52 8.97 6.53
N ALA A 97 -13.41 9.10 7.51
CA ALA A 97 -14.46 8.11 7.79
C ALA A 97 -15.30 7.81 6.53
N ASN A 98 -15.66 6.55 6.32
CA ASN A 98 -16.49 6.09 5.18
C ASN A 98 -15.98 6.53 3.81
N ASN A 99 -14.66 6.67 3.65
CA ASN A 99 -14.05 7.15 2.41
C ASN A 99 -12.99 6.17 1.88
N SER A 100 -12.60 6.36 0.63
CA SER A 100 -11.46 5.70 0.01
C SER A 100 -10.45 6.71 -0.51
N THR A 101 -9.19 6.30 -0.58
CA THR A 101 -8.12 7.11 -1.16
C THR A 101 -7.23 6.25 -2.03
N ILE A 102 -6.60 6.86 -3.04
CA ILE A 102 -5.62 6.21 -3.90
C ILE A 102 -4.24 6.73 -3.53
N ILE A 103 -3.33 5.82 -3.26
CA ILE A 103 -1.92 6.12 -3.03
C ILE A 103 -1.14 5.77 -4.29
N PRO A 104 -0.64 6.77 -5.03
CA PRO A 104 0.23 6.52 -6.16
C PRO A 104 1.64 6.18 -5.65
N ILE A 105 2.18 5.07 -6.16
CA ILE A 105 3.54 4.59 -5.86
C ILE A 105 4.24 4.28 -7.17
N GLN A 106 5.50 4.69 -7.26
CA GLN A 106 6.35 4.38 -8.40
C GLN A 106 7.39 3.34 -7.99
N ILE A 107 7.49 2.24 -8.76
CA ILE A 107 8.42 1.14 -8.49
C ILE A 107 9.32 0.93 -9.70
N GLY A 108 10.62 0.92 -9.46
CA GLY A 108 11.63 0.58 -10.47
C GLY A 108 12.05 -0.89 -10.35
N LEU A 109 11.79 -1.67 -11.38
CA LEU A 109 12.25 -3.05 -11.49
C LEU A 109 13.55 -3.12 -12.29
N ASN A 110 14.52 -3.91 -11.81
CA ASN A 110 15.80 -4.09 -12.50
C ASN A 110 15.59 -4.85 -13.83
N THR A 111 15.81 -4.18 -14.96
CA THR A 111 15.57 -4.75 -16.29
C THR A 111 16.55 -5.87 -16.65
N LEU A 112 17.79 -5.80 -16.18
CA LEU A 112 18.77 -6.86 -16.41
C LEU A 112 18.36 -8.15 -15.71
N SER A 113 17.81 -8.04 -14.51
CA SER A 113 17.30 -9.19 -13.75
C SER A 113 16.05 -9.80 -14.39
N LEU A 114 15.24 -8.98 -15.11
CA LEU A 114 14.03 -9.44 -15.81
C LEU A 114 14.31 -10.15 -17.13
N TYR A 115 15.17 -9.57 -17.96
CA TYR A 115 15.29 -9.93 -19.38
C TYR A 115 16.70 -10.33 -19.79
N GLY A 116 17.64 -10.39 -18.84
CA GLY A 116 19.04 -10.73 -19.10
C GLY A 116 19.85 -9.63 -19.80
N ASN A 117 19.20 -8.77 -20.59
CA ASN A 117 19.82 -7.58 -21.18
C ASN A 117 18.80 -6.51 -21.54
N ILE A 118 19.29 -5.27 -21.74
CA ILE A 118 18.46 -4.10 -22.01
C ILE A 118 17.69 -4.23 -23.33
N SER A 119 18.28 -4.81 -24.37
CA SER A 119 17.64 -4.96 -25.67
C SER A 119 16.38 -5.85 -25.59
N ASN A 120 16.49 -6.97 -24.86
CA ASN A 120 15.33 -7.85 -24.63
C ASN A 120 14.26 -7.16 -23.78
N ALA A 121 14.67 -6.36 -22.81
CA ALA A 121 13.75 -5.58 -21.98
C ALA A 121 12.95 -4.58 -22.84
N ILE A 122 13.60 -3.82 -23.69
CA ILE A 122 12.95 -2.86 -24.58
C ILE A 122 11.97 -3.58 -25.52
N LYS A 123 12.39 -4.67 -26.14
CA LYS A 123 11.52 -5.47 -27.02
C LYS A 123 10.28 -5.98 -26.29
N ALA A 124 10.46 -6.61 -25.13
CA ALA A 124 9.37 -7.19 -24.36
C ALA A 124 8.36 -6.10 -23.91
N LEU A 125 8.85 -4.99 -23.39
CA LEU A 125 8.01 -3.89 -22.89
C LEU A 125 7.29 -3.14 -24.02
N SER A 126 7.92 -3.02 -25.21
CA SER A 126 7.31 -2.35 -26.37
C SER A 126 6.38 -3.25 -27.18
N SER A 127 6.58 -4.57 -27.15
CA SER A 127 5.72 -5.54 -27.86
C SER A 127 4.45 -5.91 -27.11
N GLY A 128 4.23 -5.38 -25.89
CA GLY A 128 3.09 -5.74 -25.07
C GLY A 128 3.10 -7.19 -24.59
N THR A 129 4.31 -7.79 -24.45
CA THR A 129 4.42 -9.16 -23.91
C THR A 129 3.79 -9.21 -22.52
N PRO A 130 2.83 -10.12 -22.27
CA PRO A 130 2.17 -10.20 -20.97
C PRO A 130 3.17 -10.44 -19.86
N LEU A 131 3.14 -9.58 -18.85
CA LEU A 131 3.99 -9.68 -17.67
C LEU A 131 3.12 -9.93 -16.44
N THR A 132 3.40 -11.00 -15.71
CA THR A 132 2.71 -11.30 -14.46
C THR A 132 3.58 -10.88 -13.28
N LEU A 133 3.08 -9.90 -12.52
CA LEU A 133 3.73 -9.40 -11.31
C LEU A 133 3.01 -9.94 -10.08
N ASN A 134 3.76 -10.42 -9.11
CA ASN A 134 3.26 -10.65 -7.76
C ASN A 134 3.71 -9.48 -6.88
N ILE A 135 2.76 -8.71 -6.36
CA ILE A 135 3.00 -7.55 -5.51
C ILE A 135 2.61 -7.93 -4.09
N VAL A 136 3.61 -8.01 -3.23
CA VAL A 136 3.43 -8.29 -1.80
C VAL A 136 3.86 -7.09 -0.98
N GLY A 137 3.24 -6.89 0.16
CA GLY A 137 3.65 -5.77 1.01
C GLY A 137 2.73 -5.51 2.15
N THR A 138 2.90 -4.34 2.75
CA THR A 138 2.19 -3.94 3.95
C THR A 138 1.89 -2.45 3.91
N VAL A 139 0.65 -2.11 4.22
CA VAL A 139 0.24 -0.73 4.51
C VAL A 139 0.24 -0.55 6.01
N LEU A 140 1.10 0.34 6.50
CA LEU A 140 1.22 0.66 7.92
C LEU A 140 0.22 1.76 8.27
N THR A 141 -0.54 1.56 9.33
CA THR A 141 -1.49 2.54 9.85
C THR A 141 -1.19 2.83 11.32
N ASN A 142 -1.73 3.91 11.85
CA ASN A 142 -1.64 4.24 13.29
C ASN A 142 -2.30 3.19 14.21
N SER A 143 -2.98 2.20 13.64
CA SER A 143 -3.70 1.17 14.39
C SER A 143 -3.23 -0.26 14.07
N GLY A 144 -2.26 -0.43 13.15
CA GLY A 144 -1.69 -1.72 12.77
C GLY A 144 -1.30 -1.81 11.30
N ALA A 145 -1.03 -3.00 10.84
CA ALA A 145 -0.60 -3.31 9.49
C ALA A 145 -1.69 -4.02 8.69
N ILE A 146 -1.78 -3.71 7.39
CA ILE A 146 -2.68 -4.37 6.43
C ILE A 146 -1.77 -5.01 5.39
N ASP A 147 -1.85 -6.33 5.27
CA ASP A 147 -1.06 -7.05 4.29
C ASP A 147 -1.69 -6.98 2.90
N LEU A 148 -0.83 -6.82 1.89
CA LEU A 148 -1.14 -6.88 0.47
C LEU A 148 -0.45 -8.09 -0.14
N ASN A 149 -1.19 -8.85 -0.93
CA ASN A 149 -0.64 -9.95 -1.73
C ASN A 149 -1.53 -10.13 -2.96
N GLU A 150 -1.13 -9.53 -4.06
CA GLU A 150 -1.92 -9.54 -5.28
C GLU A 150 -1.06 -9.89 -6.50
N THR A 151 -1.66 -10.64 -7.42
CA THR A 151 -1.06 -10.97 -8.71
C THR A 151 -1.73 -10.14 -9.80
N VAL A 152 -0.92 -9.37 -10.53
CA VAL A 152 -1.37 -8.46 -11.59
C VAL A 152 -0.78 -8.91 -12.92
N LYS A 153 -1.62 -8.96 -13.96
CA LYS A 153 -1.19 -9.16 -15.36
C LYS A 153 -1.20 -7.81 -16.06
N LEU A 154 -0.10 -7.51 -16.74
CA LEU A 154 0.10 -6.31 -17.56
C LEU A 154 -0.02 -6.63 -19.02
#